data_90d2c35ad8a65f953a07911c626bf6db
#
_entry.id   90d2c35ad8a65f953a07911c626bf6db
#
_cell.length_a   1.000
_cell.length_b   1.000
_cell.length_c   1.000
_cell.angle_alpha   90.00
_cell.angle_beta   90.00
_cell.angle_gamma   90.00
#
_symmetry.space_group_name_H-M   'P 1'
#
loop_
_entity.id
_entity.type
_entity.pdbx_description
1 polymer ?
#
loop_
_entity_poly.entity_id
_entity_poly.type
_entity_poly.pdbx_seq_one_letter_code
_entity_poly.pdbx_strand_id
1 'polypeptide(L)'
;MCLVFYRLFFVFIRHLKTKPCSPTSESEALLAAATTAFAYLPDVCFFAKDKAGRFIAANPAFLKLCGLSDLNDLLGKTDLDFFPKKRAELYMHDDRKVVETGVKLENQIEPMPLGKSNSALIMTTKFPLLSADGRILGLAGIARNLLETSVQSSEMNEFAKTIDHIECFCRERFDLPTLAARQGMSPSKFERKFKKLFRMTPSAFHLQVRLRQARKDLLATTKSIGEIGLEYGFYDQSHFTKSFIAVYGIPPLRFRKITDDSSANESPT
;
A
#
# COMPACT_ATOMS: atom_id res chain seq x y z
N MET A 1 -10.41 16.51 8.49
CA MET A 1 -11.01 15.52 9.39
C MET A 1 -10.13 14.26 9.57
N CYS A 2 -9.27 13.87 8.64
CA CYS A 2 -8.42 12.68 8.71
C CYS A 2 -7.21 12.79 9.68
N LEU A 3 -6.67 13.99 9.90
CA LEU A 3 -5.52 14.21 10.81
C LEU A 3 -5.88 14.10 12.30
N VAL A 4 -7.14 14.34 12.66
CA VAL A 4 -7.63 14.26 14.04
C VAL A 4 -7.77 12.79 14.45
N PHE A 5 -8.21 11.91 13.55
CA PHE A 5 -8.32 10.47 13.82
C PHE A 5 -6.95 9.80 14.01
N TYR A 6 -5.92 10.25 13.29
CA TYR A 6 -4.56 9.71 13.41
C TYR A 6 -3.92 10.04 14.77
N ARG A 7 -4.19 11.23 15.32
CA ARG A 7 -3.71 11.62 16.66
C ARG A 7 -4.48 10.92 17.79
N LEU A 8 -5.79 10.72 17.63
CA LEU A 8 -6.61 10.03 18.64
C LEU A 8 -6.24 8.54 18.76
N PHE A 9 -5.93 7.86 17.66
CA PHE A 9 -5.53 6.44 17.69
C PHE A 9 -4.20 6.23 18.43
N PHE A 10 -3.23 7.14 18.28
CA PHE A 10 -1.95 7.07 19.00
C PHE A 10 -2.06 7.49 20.48
N VAL A 11 -2.98 8.39 20.83
CA VAL A 11 -3.21 8.82 22.21
C VAL A 11 -3.97 7.78 23.00
N PHE A 12 -4.91 7.06 22.38
CA PHE A 12 -5.71 6.04 23.05
C PHE A 12 -4.88 4.82 23.52
N ILE A 13 -3.83 4.45 22.78
CA ILE A 13 -2.92 3.37 23.18
C ILE A 13 -2.02 3.75 24.37
N ARG A 14 -1.81 5.04 24.65
CA ARG A 14 -0.89 5.51 25.70
C ARG A 14 -1.51 5.65 27.11
N HIS A 15 -2.83 5.57 27.25
CA HIS A 15 -3.52 5.92 28.51
C HIS A 15 -4.26 4.79 29.24
N LEU A 16 -4.23 3.56 28.72
CA LEU A 16 -4.82 2.43 29.45
C LEU A 16 -3.80 1.81 30.42
N LYS A 17 -3.59 2.48 31.56
CA LYS A 17 -3.01 1.85 32.75
C LYS A 17 -4.14 1.18 33.53
N THR A 18 -4.44 -0.07 33.23
CA THR A 18 -5.25 -0.94 34.08
C THR A 18 -4.51 -2.25 34.33
N LYS A 19 -4.77 -2.89 35.49
CA LYS A 19 -4.11 -4.08 36.04
C LYS A 19 -3.81 -5.18 35.01
N PRO A 20 -2.72 -5.96 35.14
CA PRO A 20 -2.29 -6.93 34.15
C PRO A 20 -3.28 -8.07 34.01
N CYS A 21 -4.08 -8.02 32.97
CA CYS A 21 -4.66 -9.18 32.32
C CYS A 21 -3.58 -9.77 31.39
N SER A 22 -3.62 -11.08 31.10
CA SER A 22 -2.57 -11.73 30.32
C SER A 22 -2.31 -10.98 28.99
N PRO A 23 -1.05 -10.75 28.59
CA PRO A 23 -0.71 -9.86 27.46
C PRO A 23 -1.32 -10.28 26.11
N THR A 24 -1.75 -11.51 25.96
CA THR A 24 -2.48 -12.03 24.78
C THR A 24 -3.91 -11.51 24.70
N SER A 25 -4.64 -11.41 25.82
CA SER A 25 -6.06 -11.03 25.81
C SER A 25 -6.29 -9.54 25.55
N GLU A 26 -5.39 -8.67 25.99
CA GLU A 26 -5.50 -7.23 25.75
C GLU A 26 -5.22 -6.87 24.28
N SER A 27 -4.21 -7.49 23.67
CA SER A 27 -3.89 -7.27 22.27
C SER A 27 -5.01 -7.75 21.34
N GLU A 28 -5.63 -8.86 21.66
CA GLU A 28 -6.79 -9.41 20.93
C GLU A 28 -8.01 -8.51 21.08
N ALA A 29 -8.29 -8.02 22.28
CA ALA A 29 -9.40 -7.10 22.54
C ALA A 29 -9.23 -5.76 21.80
N LEU A 30 -8.01 -5.21 21.76
CA LEU A 30 -7.70 -3.99 21.01
C LEU A 30 -7.84 -4.19 19.51
N LEU A 31 -7.40 -5.33 18.98
CA LEU A 31 -7.56 -5.66 17.57
C LEU A 31 -9.03 -5.84 17.19
N ALA A 32 -9.82 -6.50 18.04
CA ALA A 32 -11.27 -6.63 17.86
C ALA A 32 -11.99 -5.28 17.90
N ALA A 33 -11.62 -4.40 18.83
CA ALA A 33 -12.15 -3.04 18.91
C ALA A 33 -11.80 -2.21 17.66
N ALA A 34 -10.56 -2.29 17.17
CA ALA A 34 -10.15 -1.64 15.93
C ALA A 34 -10.96 -2.18 14.74
N THR A 35 -11.08 -3.50 14.61
CA THR A 35 -11.86 -4.15 13.55
C THR A 35 -13.32 -3.69 13.56
N THR A 36 -13.92 -3.60 14.75
CA THR A 36 -15.29 -3.10 14.94
C THR A 36 -15.40 -1.63 14.52
N ALA A 37 -14.47 -0.77 14.93
CA ALA A 37 -14.47 0.63 14.55
C ALA A 37 -14.38 0.82 13.03
N PHE A 38 -13.54 0.04 12.35
CA PHE A 38 -13.43 0.07 10.89
C PHE A 38 -14.64 -0.56 10.17
N ALA A 39 -15.47 -1.36 10.84
CA ALA A 39 -16.71 -1.86 10.24
C ALA A 39 -17.74 -0.76 9.94
N TYR A 40 -17.66 0.37 10.64
CA TYR A 40 -18.48 1.56 10.38
C TYR A 40 -17.94 2.45 9.26
N LEU A 41 -16.84 2.07 8.61
CA LEU A 41 -16.23 2.78 7.48
C LEU A 41 -16.28 1.89 6.24
N PRO A 42 -17.41 1.84 5.51
CA PRO A 42 -17.63 0.87 4.44
C PRO A 42 -16.71 1.06 3.22
N ASP A 43 -16.10 2.24 3.08
CA ASP A 43 -15.14 2.61 2.02
C ASP A 43 -13.68 2.35 2.42
N VAL A 44 -13.43 1.84 3.63
CA VAL A 44 -12.10 1.54 4.15
C VAL A 44 -11.98 0.06 4.45
N CYS A 45 -11.14 -0.63 3.72
CA CYS A 45 -10.71 -1.99 4.04
C CYS A 45 -9.70 -1.94 5.19
N PHE A 46 -9.92 -2.74 6.23
CA PHE A 46 -8.98 -2.98 7.32
C PHE A 46 -8.64 -4.45 7.40
N PHE A 47 -7.36 -4.76 7.58
CA PHE A 47 -6.88 -6.11 7.81
C PHE A 47 -5.68 -6.12 8.76
N ALA A 48 -5.46 -7.25 9.41
CA ALA A 48 -4.26 -7.50 10.20
C ALA A 48 -3.73 -8.89 9.92
N LYS A 49 -2.41 -9.04 10.00
CA LYS A 49 -1.68 -10.29 9.78
C LYS A 49 -0.66 -10.55 10.88
N ASP A 50 -0.40 -11.82 11.15
CA ASP A 50 0.70 -12.26 11.99
C ASP A 50 2.08 -12.08 11.29
N LYS A 51 3.16 -12.45 11.98
CA LYS A 51 4.52 -12.40 11.42
C LYS A 51 4.72 -13.34 10.22
N ALA A 52 3.94 -14.40 10.11
CA ALA A 52 3.99 -15.34 9.00
C ALA A 52 3.16 -14.86 7.79
N GLY A 53 2.55 -13.68 7.87
CA GLY A 53 1.71 -13.12 6.81
C GLY A 53 0.31 -13.71 6.74
N ARG A 54 -0.15 -14.43 7.77
CA ARG A 54 -1.49 -14.99 7.83
C ARG A 54 -2.46 -13.96 8.39
N PHE A 55 -3.62 -13.86 7.79
CA PHE A 55 -4.68 -12.98 8.25
C PHE A 55 -5.18 -13.39 9.64
N ILE A 56 -5.24 -12.42 10.55
CA ILE A 56 -5.73 -12.58 11.93
C ILE A 56 -6.95 -11.69 12.23
N ALA A 57 -7.21 -10.67 11.41
CA ALA A 57 -8.41 -9.84 11.49
C ALA A 57 -8.68 -9.16 10.16
N ALA A 58 -9.96 -8.86 9.89
CA ALA A 58 -10.39 -8.01 8.80
C ALA A 58 -11.80 -7.46 9.05
N ASN A 59 -12.09 -6.29 8.48
CA ASN A 59 -13.45 -5.75 8.50
C ASN A 59 -14.28 -6.26 7.30
N PRO A 60 -15.61 -6.08 7.30
CA PRO A 60 -16.49 -6.53 6.21
C PRO A 60 -16.10 -5.99 4.83
N ALA A 61 -15.57 -4.76 4.76
CA ALA A 61 -15.12 -4.18 3.48
C ALA A 61 -13.94 -4.96 2.88
N PHE A 62 -12.99 -5.43 3.71
CA PHE A 62 -11.87 -6.25 3.25
C PHE A 62 -12.33 -7.67 2.85
N LEU A 63 -13.26 -8.28 3.60
CA LEU A 63 -13.85 -9.57 3.22
C LEU A 63 -14.51 -9.50 1.84
N LYS A 64 -15.33 -8.48 1.61
CA LYS A 64 -15.94 -8.23 0.29
C LYS A 64 -14.90 -8.07 -0.81
N LEU A 65 -13.79 -7.42 -0.51
CA LEU A 65 -12.66 -7.25 -1.42
C LEU A 65 -12.05 -8.62 -1.83
N CYS A 66 -11.95 -9.55 -0.88
CA CYS A 66 -11.48 -10.92 -1.11
C CYS A 66 -12.55 -11.85 -1.70
N GLY A 67 -13.79 -11.35 -1.92
CA GLY A 67 -14.92 -12.17 -2.39
C GLY A 67 -15.50 -13.07 -1.30
N LEU A 68 -15.31 -12.72 -0.03
CA LEU A 68 -15.73 -13.48 1.13
C LEU A 68 -16.89 -12.80 1.86
N SER A 69 -17.69 -13.59 2.58
CA SER A 69 -18.75 -13.12 3.47
C SER A 69 -18.51 -13.49 4.94
N ASP A 70 -17.64 -14.47 5.22
CA ASP A 70 -17.33 -14.93 6.56
C ASP A 70 -15.83 -14.70 6.86
N LEU A 71 -15.55 -14.16 8.05
CA LEU A 71 -14.18 -13.94 8.54
C LEU A 71 -13.41 -15.26 8.70
N ASN A 72 -14.09 -16.34 9.09
CA ASN A 72 -13.47 -17.64 9.27
C ASN A 72 -12.85 -18.19 7.99
N ASP A 73 -13.39 -17.82 6.83
CA ASP A 73 -12.83 -18.19 5.52
C ASP A 73 -11.52 -17.46 5.19
N LEU A 74 -11.22 -16.36 5.91
CA LEU A 74 -10.01 -15.56 5.75
C LEU A 74 -8.93 -15.94 6.77
N LEU A 75 -9.32 -16.22 8.02
CA LEU A 75 -8.37 -16.42 9.11
C LEU A 75 -7.38 -17.55 8.84
N GLY A 76 -6.10 -17.29 9.13
CA GLY A 76 -5.00 -18.23 8.94
C GLY A 76 -4.51 -18.38 7.49
N LYS A 77 -5.22 -17.82 6.50
CA LYS A 77 -4.82 -17.81 5.08
C LYS A 77 -3.90 -16.64 4.77
N THR A 78 -3.31 -16.65 3.59
CA THR A 78 -2.36 -15.64 3.08
C THR A 78 -2.90 -14.93 1.85
N ASP A 79 -2.18 -13.96 1.33
CA ASP A 79 -2.57 -13.28 0.08
C ASP A 79 -2.64 -14.22 -1.12
N LEU A 80 -1.88 -15.32 -1.13
CA LEU A 80 -1.87 -16.31 -2.22
C LEU A 80 -3.22 -17.01 -2.39
N ASP A 81 -4.02 -17.07 -1.32
CA ASP A 81 -5.33 -17.72 -1.34
C ASP A 81 -6.40 -16.85 -2.03
N PHE A 82 -6.17 -15.51 -2.13
CA PHE A 82 -7.19 -14.56 -2.59
C PHE A 82 -6.78 -13.73 -3.80
N PHE A 83 -5.48 -13.58 -4.06
CA PHE A 83 -4.98 -12.72 -5.12
C PHE A 83 -4.14 -13.49 -6.14
N PRO A 84 -4.07 -13.05 -7.41
CA PRO A 84 -3.18 -13.64 -8.40
C PRO A 84 -1.73 -13.68 -7.91
N LYS A 85 -1.02 -14.82 -8.11
CA LYS A 85 0.30 -15.11 -7.55
C LYS A 85 1.28 -13.91 -7.56
N LYS A 86 1.49 -13.30 -8.73
CA LYS A 86 2.40 -12.14 -8.87
C LYS A 86 2.02 -10.95 -7.98
N ARG A 87 0.74 -10.79 -7.69
CA ARG A 87 0.23 -9.71 -6.83
C ARG A 87 0.39 -10.06 -5.37
N ALA A 88 0.01 -11.28 -5.00
CA ALA A 88 0.17 -11.80 -3.65
C ALA A 88 1.64 -11.72 -3.20
N GLU A 89 2.58 -12.13 -4.05
CA GLU A 89 4.01 -12.04 -3.77
C GLU A 89 4.48 -10.61 -3.48
N LEU A 90 3.96 -9.60 -4.20
CA LEU A 90 4.26 -8.19 -3.92
C LEU A 90 3.69 -7.76 -2.58
N TYR A 91 2.46 -8.15 -2.25
CA TYR A 91 1.84 -7.81 -0.96
C TYR A 91 2.60 -8.44 0.20
N MET A 92 2.92 -9.73 0.10
CA MET A 92 3.68 -10.47 1.09
C MET A 92 5.11 -9.93 1.27
N HIS A 93 5.73 -9.47 0.17
CA HIS A 93 7.03 -8.80 0.25
C HIS A 93 6.95 -7.50 1.05
N ASP A 94 5.96 -6.65 0.78
CA ASP A 94 5.75 -5.41 1.51
C ASP A 94 5.41 -5.67 2.98
N ASP A 95 4.64 -6.72 3.26
CA ASP A 95 4.29 -7.16 4.62
C ASP A 95 5.53 -7.59 5.41
N ARG A 96 6.36 -8.47 4.81
CA ARG A 96 7.62 -8.90 5.43
C ARG A 96 8.50 -7.70 5.78
N LYS A 97 8.63 -6.75 4.86
CA LYS A 97 9.40 -5.54 5.10
C LYS A 97 8.90 -4.75 6.30
N VAL A 98 7.59 -4.54 6.43
CA VAL A 98 7.00 -3.84 7.59
C VAL A 98 7.31 -4.60 8.88
N VAL A 99 7.21 -5.93 8.87
CA VAL A 99 7.48 -6.78 10.03
C VAL A 99 8.97 -6.80 10.40
N GLU A 100 9.87 -6.87 9.42
CA GLU A 100 11.32 -6.95 9.64
C GLU A 100 11.94 -5.62 10.06
N THR A 101 11.48 -4.51 9.46
CA THR A 101 12.10 -3.20 9.67
C THR A 101 11.36 -2.32 10.66
N GLY A 102 10.09 -2.62 10.98
CA GLY A 102 9.22 -1.75 11.76
C GLY A 102 8.82 -0.46 11.02
N VAL A 103 9.24 -0.28 9.77
CA VAL A 103 8.97 0.92 8.98
C VAL A 103 7.60 0.78 8.30
N LYS A 104 6.72 1.75 8.55
CA LYS A 104 5.41 1.82 7.89
C LYS A 104 5.56 2.13 6.39
N LEU A 105 4.67 1.57 5.59
CA LEU A 105 4.49 1.91 4.18
C LEU A 105 3.23 2.76 4.05
N GLU A 106 3.38 4.04 3.72
CA GLU A 106 2.25 4.99 3.67
C GLU A 106 1.83 5.30 2.24
N ASN A 107 0.50 5.39 2.04
CA ASN A 107 -0.11 5.91 0.82
C ASN A 107 0.41 5.27 -0.48
N GLN A 108 0.66 3.95 -0.46
CA GLN A 108 1.03 3.23 -1.67
C GLN A 108 -0.20 3.13 -2.56
N ILE A 109 -0.11 3.69 -3.77
CA ILE A 109 -1.19 3.59 -4.76
C ILE A 109 -0.87 2.45 -5.72
N GLU A 110 -1.79 1.50 -5.81
CA GLU A 110 -1.65 0.31 -6.65
C GLU A 110 -2.92 0.04 -7.44
N PRO A 111 -2.80 -0.43 -8.70
CA PRO A 111 -3.96 -0.91 -9.43
C PRO A 111 -4.48 -2.19 -8.79
N MET A 112 -5.78 -2.26 -8.59
CA MET A 112 -6.46 -3.44 -8.08
C MET A 112 -7.08 -4.23 -9.24
N PRO A 113 -6.85 -5.53 -9.34
CA PRO A 113 -7.58 -6.37 -10.26
C PRO A 113 -8.97 -6.67 -9.69
N LEU A 114 -9.96 -5.86 -10.01
CA LEU A 114 -11.37 -6.18 -9.80
C LEU A 114 -11.93 -6.78 -11.09
N GLY A 115 -11.90 -8.11 -11.22
CA GLY A 115 -12.57 -8.84 -12.30
C GLY A 115 -12.14 -8.42 -13.72
N LYS A 116 -13.05 -8.58 -14.70
CA LYS A 116 -12.84 -8.25 -16.13
C LYS A 116 -12.92 -6.75 -16.45
N SER A 117 -13.21 -5.89 -15.48
CA SER A 117 -13.35 -4.44 -15.68
C SER A 117 -12.18 -3.70 -15.02
N ASN A 118 -11.49 -2.93 -15.83
CA ASN A 118 -10.25 -2.22 -15.54
C ASN A 118 -10.28 -1.28 -14.33
N SER A 119 -9.19 -1.36 -13.56
CA SER A 119 -8.51 -0.22 -12.93
C SER A 119 -9.25 0.42 -11.75
N ALA A 120 -9.58 -0.36 -10.72
CA ALA A 120 -9.68 0.24 -9.41
C ALA A 120 -8.26 0.58 -8.91
N LEU A 121 -8.09 1.80 -8.37
CA LEU A 121 -6.88 2.19 -7.69
C LEU A 121 -7.11 2.09 -6.19
N ILE A 122 -6.24 1.36 -5.52
CA ILE A 122 -6.25 1.27 -4.06
C ILE A 122 -5.10 2.09 -3.51
N MET A 123 -5.39 2.87 -2.50
CA MET A 123 -4.38 3.49 -1.65
C MET A 123 -4.25 2.68 -0.37
N THR A 124 -3.09 2.09 -0.15
CA THR A 124 -2.81 1.22 1.00
C THR A 124 -1.77 1.86 1.91
N THR A 125 -2.01 1.78 3.21
CA THR A 125 -1.03 2.08 4.25
C THR A 125 -0.88 0.85 5.13
N LYS A 126 0.36 0.40 5.37
CA LYS A 126 0.69 -0.74 6.21
C LYS A 126 1.59 -0.28 7.35
N PHE A 127 1.37 -0.78 8.55
CA PHE A 127 2.13 -0.42 9.74
C PHE A 127 2.31 -1.62 10.68
N PRO A 128 3.41 -1.66 11.46
CA PRO A 128 3.66 -2.77 12.37
C PRO A 128 2.64 -2.78 13.52
N LEU A 129 2.18 -3.96 13.90
CA LEU A 129 1.48 -4.20 15.15
C LEU A 129 2.52 -4.44 16.24
N LEU A 130 2.47 -3.64 17.29
CA LEU A 130 3.41 -3.69 18.39
C LEU A 130 2.75 -4.21 19.65
N SER A 131 3.43 -5.06 20.40
CA SER A 131 3.10 -5.38 21.79
C SER A 131 3.41 -4.22 22.72
N ALA A 132 2.93 -4.28 23.96
CA ALA A 132 3.15 -3.25 24.96
C ALA A 132 4.64 -2.98 25.27
N ASP A 133 5.50 -3.97 25.10
CA ASP A 133 6.96 -3.89 25.24
C ASP A 133 7.69 -3.51 23.93
N GLY A 134 6.96 -3.13 22.88
CA GLY A 134 7.50 -2.64 21.62
C GLY A 134 7.93 -3.73 20.63
N ARG A 135 7.71 -5.02 20.92
CA ARG A 135 8.00 -6.09 19.96
C ARG A 135 6.96 -6.11 18.84
N ILE A 136 7.41 -6.33 17.62
CA ILE A 136 6.52 -6.49 16.47
C ILE A 136 5.80 -7.84 16.59
N LEU A 137 4.47 -7.82 16.57
CA LEU A 137 3.60 -9.01 16.60
C LEU A 137 3.15 -9.43 15.20
N GLY A 138 3.16 -8.50 14.26
CA GLY A 138 2.69 -8.65 12.91
C GLY A 138 2.54 -7.29 12.26
N LEU A 139 1.55 -7.13 11.39
CA LEU A 139 1.22 -5.85 10.77
C LEU A 139 -0.29 -5.64 10.69
N ALA A 140 -0.70 -4.39 10.58
CA ALA A 140 -2.04 -4.04 10.13
C ALA A 140 -1.96 -3.13 8.90
N GLY A 141 -3.03 -3.16 8.10
CA GLY A 141 -3.15 -2.35 6.92
C GLY A 141 -4.54 -1.76 6.78
N ILE A 142 -4.58 -0.57 6.23
CA ILE A 142 -5.81 0.04 5.73
C ILE A 142 -5.67 0.24 4.23
N ALA A 143 -6.72 -0.12 3.49
CA ALA A 143 -6.78 0.09 2.05
C ALA A 143 -8.09 0.81 1.72
N ARG A 144 -8.02 1.77 0.81
CA ARG A 144 -9.19 2.49 0.32
C ARG A 144 -9.22 2.43 -1.19
N ASN A 145 -10.37 2.01 -1.74
CA ASN A 145 -10.62 2.16 -3.16
C ASN A 145 -10.80 3.65 -3.48
N LEU A 146 -9.94 4.17 -4.34
CA LEU A 146 -9.99 5.58 -4.72
C LEU A 146 -11.17 5.88 -5.67
N LEU A 147 -11.79 4.84 -6.26
CA LEU A 147 -12.87 4.99 -7.25
C LEU A 147 -14.29 4.76 -6.70
N GLU A 148 -14.45 4.22 -5.50
CA GLU A 148 -15.75 3.80 -4.96
C GLU A 148 -16.51 4.84 -4.12
N THR A 149 -15.96 6.01 -3.84
CA THR A 149 -16.70 7.03 -3.06
C THR A 149 -17.75 7.71 -3.94
N SER A 150 -19.00 7.48 -3.67
CA SER A 150 -20.16 7.78 -4.53
C SER A 150 -20.36 9.26 -4.98
N VAL A 151 -19.79 10.22 -4.27
CA VAL A 151 -19.78 11.64 -4.65
C VAL A 151 -18.47 12.03 -5.37
N GLN A 152 -17.39 11.32 -5.10
CA GLN A 152 -16.07 11.54 -5.73
C GLN A 152 -15.88 10.68 -6.98
N SER A 153 -16.74 9.66 -7.22
CA SER A 153 -16.57 8.73 -8.34
C SER A 153 -16.64 9.41 -9.71
N SER A 154 -17.51 10.39 -9.90
CA SER A 154 -17.59 11.13 -11.16
C SER A 154 -16.36 12.03 -11.36
N GLU A 155 -15.90 12.71 -10.31
CA GLU A 155 -14.70 13.53 -10.35
C GLU A 155 -13.42 12.69 -10.52
N MET A 156 -13.38 11.49 -9.94
CA MET A 156 -12.27 10.55 -10.10
C MET A 156 -12.25 9.89 -11.47
N ASN A 157 -13.42 9.53 -12.02
CA ASN A 157 -13.53 9.02 -13.39
C ASN A 157 -13.03 10.04 -14.42
N GLU A 158 -13.18 11.33 -14.13
CA GLU A 158 -12.60 12.41 -14.96
C GLU A 158 -11.07 12.28 -15.04
N PHE A 159 -10.39 11.84 -13.97
CA PHE A 159 -8.95 11.63 -13.93
C PHE A 159 -8.49 10.22 -14.37
N ALA A 160 -9.40 9.26 -14.59
CA ALA A 160 -9.04 7.89 -14.94
C ALA A 160 -8.10 7.83 -16.15
N LYS A 161 -8.43 8.54 -17.24
CA LYS A 161 -7.59 8.62 -18.45
C LYS A 161 -6.22 9.25 -18.18
N THR A 162 -6.16 10.21 -17.26
CA THR A 162 -4.89 10.84 -16.85
C THR A 162 -4.03 9.85 -16.06
N ILE A 163 -4.62 9.10 -15.17
CA ILE A 163 -3.94 8.06 -14.39
C ILE A 163 -3.41 6.97 -15.33
N ASP A 164 -4.26 6.46 -16.22
CA ASP A 164 -3.85 5.46 -17.23
C ASP A 164 -2.68 5.99 -18.07
N HIS A 165 -2.75 7.25 -18.48
CA HIS A 165 -1.66 7.88 -19.22
C HIS A 165 -0.36 7.94 -18.39
N ILE A 166 -0.42 8.39 -17.14
CA ILE A 166 0.75 8.42 -16.25
C ILE A 166 1.32 7.01 -16.03
N GLU A 167 0.48 5.98 -15.94
CA GLU A 167 0.91 4.60 -15.78
C GLU A 167 1.57 4.04 -17.04
N CYS A 168 0.97 4.26 -18.19
CA CYS A 168 1.48 3.77 -19.48
C CYS A 168 2.78 4.47 -19.90
N PHE A 169 2.89 5.77 -19.63
CA PHE A 169 4.01 6.61 -20.06
C PHE A 169 4.90 7.06 -18.91
N CYS A 170 4.98 6.26 -17.85
CA CYS A 170 5.72 6.63 -16.64
C CYS A 170 7.23 6.81 -16.85
N ARG A 171 7.80 6.30 -17.93
CA ARG A 171 9.23 6.48 -18.30
C ARG A 171 9.49 7.84 -18.95
N GLU A 172 8.46 8.49 -19.47
CA GLU A 172 8.58 9.79 -20.11
C GLU A 172 8.70 10.92 -19.09
N ARG A 173 9.16 12.07 -19.57
CA ARG A 173 9.24 13.27 -18.75
C ARG A 173 7.83 13.70 -18.32
N PHE A 174 7.66 13.94 -17.04
CA PHE A 174 6.40 14.43 -16.49
C PHE A 174 6.11 15.87 -17.00
N ASP A 175 4.99 16.02 -17.70
CA ASP A 175 4.53 17.30 -18.24
C ASP A 175 3.15 17.67 -17.70
N LEU A 176 3.15 18.43 -16.60
CA LEU A 176 1.92 18.89 -15.96
C LEU A 176 1.04 19.76 -16.86
N PRO A 177 1.59 20.75 -17.64
CA PRO A 177 0.80 21.54 -18.58
C PRO A 177 0.02 20.71 -19.59
N THR A 178 0.67 19.72 -20.22
CA THR A 178 0.01 18.83 -21.20
C THR A 178 -1.08 17.98 -20.54
N LEU A 179 -0.84 17.43 -19.34
CA LEU A 179 -1.86 16.66 -18.61
C LEU A 179 -3.06 17.53 -18.22
N ALA A 180 -2.82 18.75 -17.78
CA ALA A 180 -3.88 19.70 -17.44
C ALA A 180 -4.71 20.10 -18.67
N ALA A 181 -4.05 20.38 -19.80
CA ALA A 181 -4.72 20.75 -21.06
C ALA A 181 -5.63 19.61 -21.57
N ARG A 182 -5.22 18.35 -21.47
CA ARG A 182 -6.06 17.17 -21.79
C ARG A 182 -7.34 17.09 -20.97
N GLN A 183 -7.36 17.70 -19.79
CA GLN A 183 -8.52 17.78 -18.89
C GLN A 183 -9.28 19.12 -19.02
N GLY A 184 -8.92 19.97 -19.96
CA GLY A 184 -9.52 21.31 -20.10
C GLY A 184 -9.29 22.22 -18.88
N MET A 185 -8.17 22.06 -18.18
CA MET A 185 -7.85 22.76 -16.94
C MET A 185 -6.55 23.55 -17.06
N SER A 186 -6.43 24.65 -16.30
CA SER A 186 -5.12 25.24 -16.05
C SER A 186 -4.27 24.32 -15.15
N PRO A 187 -2.93 24.37 -15.25
CA PRO A 187 -2.04 23.56 -14.41
C PRO A 187 -2.32 23.67 -12.91
N SER A 188 -2.55 24.89 -12.42
CA SER A 188 -2.87 25.13 -11.00
C SER A 188 -4.21 24.54 -10.56
N LYS A 189 -5.25 24.62 -11.42
CA LYS A 189 -6.57 24.02 -11.16
C LYS A 189 -6.47 22.51 -11.14
N PHE A 190 -5.75 21.93 -12.11
CA PHE A 190 -5.50 20.50 -12.22
C PHE A 190 -4.77 19.98 -10.97
N GLU A 191 -3.64 20.58 -10.59
CA GLU A 191 -2.87 20.17 -9.43
C GLU A 191 -3.68 20.22 -8.13
N ARG A 192 -4.42 21.31 -7.91
CA ARG A 192 -5.28 21.46 -6.74
C ARG A 192 -6.38 20.40 -6.69
N LYS A 193 -7.05 20.12 -7.83
CA LYS A 193 -8.11 19.11 -7.92
C LYS A 193 -7.53 17.71 -7.72
N PHE A 194 -6.42 17.41 -8.38
CA PHE A 194 -5.72 16.13 -8.22
C PHE A 194 -5.30 15.90 -6.75
N LYS A 195 -4.66 16.91 -6.13
CA LYS A 195 -4.25 16.83 -4.71
C LYS A 195 -5.43 16.65 -3.75
N LYS A 196 -6.58 17.29 -4.04
CA LYS A 196 -7.80 17.10 -3.27
C LYS A 196 -8.30 15.66 -3.34
N LEU A 197 -8.30 15.06 -4.53
CA LEU A 197 -8.81 13.71 -4.79
C LEU A 197 -7.83 12.62 -4.32
N PHE A 198 -6.57 12.71 -4.73
CA PHE A 198 -5.56 11.67 -4.50
C PHE A 198 -4.65 11.92 -3.29
N ARG A 199 -4.84 13.02 -2.55
CA ARG A 199 -4.06 13.40 -1.36
C ARG A 199 -2.56 13.58 -1.63
N MET A 200 -2.15 13.64 -2.89
CA MET A 200 -0.79 13.89 -3.33
C MET A 200 -0.77 14.71 -4.62
N THR A 201 0.36 15.33 -4.93
CA THR A 201 0.52 16.06 -6.20
C THR A 201 0.63 15.11 -7.39
N PRO A 202 0.28 15.54 -8.61
CA PRO A 202 0.47 14.72 -9.82
C PRO A 202 1.91 14.25 -10.03
N SER A 203 2.90 15.11 -9.71
CA SER A 203 4.32 14.76 -9.79
C SER A 203 4.72 13.70 -8.77
N ALA A 204 4.21 13.78 -7.54
CA ALA A 204 4.43 12.76 -6.52
C ALA A 204 3.79 11.41 -6.92
N PHE A 205 2.60 11.45 -7.52
CA PHE A 205 1.95 10.26 -8.08
C PHE A 205 2.80 9.63 -9.20
N HIS A 206 3.26 10.43 -10.16
CA HIS A 206 4.13 9.98 -11.24
C HIS A 206 5.42 9.34 -10.68
N LEU A 207 6.05 9.95 -9.68
CA LEU A 207 7.22 9.38 -9.01
C LEU A 207 6.92 8.01 -8.38
N GLN A 208 5.78 7.86 -7.71
CA GLN A 208 5.38 6.56 -7.14
C GLN A 208 5.17 5.51 -8.23
N VAL A 209 4.54 5.88 -9.35
CA VAL A 209 4.36 4.97 -10.50
C VAL A 209 5.70 4.50 -11.04
N ARG A 210 6.64 5.42 -11.27
CA ARG A 210 8.01 5.10 -11.72
C ARG A 210 8.71 4.12 -10.77
N LEU A 211 8.70 4.43 -9.49
CA LEU A 211 9.33 3.59 -8.46
C LEU A 211 8.68 2.21 -8.36
N ARG A 212 7.34 2.14 -8.50
CA ARG A 212 6.60 0.87 -8.50
C ARG A 212 6.96 -0.01 -9.70
N GLN A 213 7.07 0.57 -10.89
CA GLN A 213 7.47 -0.18 -12.08
C GLN A 213 8.95 -0.59 -12.00
N ALA A 214 9.85 0.32 -11.56
CA ALA A 214 11.25 0.01 -11.33
C ALA A 214 11.42 -1.13 -10.30
N ARG A 215 10.59 -1.16 -9.25
CA ARG A 215 10.56 -2.26 -8.27
C ARG A 215 10.27 -3.62 -8.92
N LYS A 216 9.36 -3.67 -9.89
CA LYS A 216 9.07 -4.92 -10.63
C LYS A 216 10.28 -5.37 -11.45
N ASP A 217 10.96 -4.44 -12.11
CA ASP A 217 12.14 -4.75 -12.90
C ASP A 217 13.34 -5.17 -12.04
N LEU A 218 13.46 -4.63 -10.81
CA LEU A 218 14.44 -5.10 -9.84
C LEU A 218 14.29 -6.59 -9.51
N LEU A 219 13.07 -7.11 -9.52
CA LEU A 219 12.74 -8.51 -9.23
C LEU A 219 12.76 -9.41 -10.47
N ALA A 220 12.47 -8.84 -11.63
CA ALA A 220 12.24 -9.62 -12.85
C ALA A 220 13.46 -9.64 -13.79
N THR A 221 14.48 -8.82 -13.53
CA THR A 221 15.62 -8.65 -14.44
C THR A 221 16.96 -8.64 -13.71
N THR A 222 18.03 -8.95 -14.45
CA THR A 222 19.42 -8.85 -13.98
C THR A 222 20.04 -7.48 -14.26
N LYS A 223 19.28 -6.50 -14.77
CA LYS A 223 19.76 -5.14 -15.03
C LYS A 223 20.38 -4.53 -13.79
N SER A 224 21.41 -3.71 -13.95
CA SER A 224 22.00 -2.96 -12.85
C SER A 224 21.01 -1.97 -12.25
N ILE A 225 21.25 -1.56 -11.02
CA ILE A 225 20.43 -0.55 -10.33
C ILE A 225 20.44 0.78 -11.08
N GLY A 226 21.61 1.14 -11.66
CA GLY A 226 21.76 2.34 -12.48
C GLY A 226 20.94 2.30 -13.75
N GLU A 227 21.00 1.19 -14.51
CA GLU A 227 20.23 1.00 -15.75
C GLU A 227 18.72 1.11 -15.49
N ILE A 228 18.21 0.43 -14.44
CA ILE A 228 16.80 0.55 -14.07
C ILE A 228 16.46 2.00 -13.71
N GLY A 229 17.29 2.68 -12.92
CA GLY A 229 17.06 4.07 -12.58
C GLY A 229 16.95 4.97 -13.82
N LEU A 230 17.88 4.84 -14.76
CA LEU A 230 17.86 5.62 -16.01
C LEU A 230 16.65 5.31 -16.89
N GLU A 231 16.28 4.03 -17.05
CA GLU A 231 15.09 3.62 -17.81
C GLU A 231 13.79 4.22 -17.29
N TYR A 232 13.70 4.39 -15.98
CA TYR A 232 12.55 5.04 -15.34
C TYR A 232 12.72 6.55 -15.19
N GLY A 233 13.68 7.18 -15.93
CA GLY A 233 13.85 8.62 -16.03
C GLY A 233 14.41 9.29 -14.77
N PHE A 234 15.14 8.56 -13.91
CA PHE A 234 15.93 9.17 -12.85
C PHE A 234 17.21 9.74 -13.45
N TYR A 235 17.70 10.82 -12.87
CA TYR A 235 18.90 11.50 -13.37
C TYR A 235 20.14 10.61 -13.30
N ASP A 236 20.30 9.89 -12.19
CA ASP A 236 21.38 8.95 -11.93
C ASP A 236 20.94 7.87 -10.92
N GLN A 237 21.84 6.92 -10.67
CA GLN A 237 21.62 5.86 -9.69
C GLN A 237 21.42 6.40 -8.26
N SER A 238 22.08 7.49 -7.89
CA SER A 238 21.97 8.08 -6.54
C SER A 238 20.60 8.71 -6.33
N HIS A 239 20.08 9.42 -7.33
CA HIS A 239 18.74 9.98 -7.32
C HIS A 239 17.68 8.87 -7.23
N PHE A 240 17.83 7.81 -8.06
CA PHE A 240 16.95 6.64 -7.97
C PHE A 240 16.99 6.00 -6.58
N THR A 241 18.20 5.72 -6.06
CA THR A 241 18.38 5.08 -4.75
C THR A 241 17.76 5.89 -3.61
N LYS A 242 17.99 7.21 -3.58
CA LYS A 242 17.39 8.10 -2.56
C LYS A 242 15.86 8.10 -2.64
N SER A 243 15.30 8.22 -3.85
CA SER A 243 13.86 8.20 -4.07
C SER A 243 13.24 6.85 -3.68
N PHE A 244 13.93 5.76 -4.00
CA PHE A 244 13.49 4.40 -3.65
C PHE A 244 13.50 4.17 -2.13
N ILE A 245 14.57 4.61 -1.44
CA ILE A 245 14.66 4.53 0.03
C ILE A 245 13.54 5.36 0.67
N ALA A 246 13.28 6.57 0.17
CA ALA A 246 12.23 7.43 0.71
C ALA A 246 10.85 6.77 0.67
N VAL A 247 10.56 5.98 -0.38
CA VAL A 247 9.25 5.29 -0.55
C VAL A 247 9.26 3.90 0.09
N TYR A 248 10.34 3.13 -0.07
CA TYR A 248 10.39 1.73 0.36
C TYR A 248 11.25 1.48 1.61
N GLY A 249 11.95 2.48 2.15
CA GLY A 249 12.72 2.42 3.40
C GLY A 249 14.04 1.63 3.31
N ILE A 250 14.34 0.95 2.19
CA ILE A 250 15.59 0.22 1.98
C ILE A 250 16.17 0.50 0.59
N PRO A 251 17.49 0.33 0.39
CA PRO A 251 18.12 0.51 -0.91
C PRO A 251 17.65 -0.53 -1.95
N PRO A 252 17.59 -0.17 -3.26
CA PRO A 252 17.19 -1.08 -4.34
C PRO A 252 18.00 -2.38 -4.39
N LEU A 253 19.32 -2.30 -4.15
CA LEU A 253 20.17 -3.48 -4.14
C LEU A 253 19.83 -4.46 -3.01
N ARG A 254 19.55 -3.94 -1.80
CA ARG A 254 19.10 -4.76 -0.68
C ARG A 254 17.73 -5.36 -0.95
N PHE A 255 16.84 -4.57 -1.57
CA PHE A 255 15.52 -5.03 -1.98
C PHE A 255 15.62 -6.25 -2.92
N ARG A 256 16.49 -6.22 -3.95
CA ARG A 256 16.74 -7.34 -4.86
C ARG A 256 17.24 -8.60 -4.12
N LYS A 257 18.26 -8.46 -3.26
CA LYS A 257 18.87 -9.60 -2.55
C LYS A 257 17.89 -10.34 -1.64
N ILE A 258 17.04 -9.65 -0.90
CA ILE A 258 16.07 -10.27 0.02
C ILE A 258 15.11 -11.21 -0.75
N THR A 259 14.80 -10.89 -1.99
CA THR A 259 13.93 -11.73 -2.83
C THR A 259 14.67 -12.91 -3.47
N ASP A 260 15.94 -12.75 -3.83
CA ASP A 260 16.76 -13.84 -4.35
C ASP A 260 17.01 -14.92 -3.27
N ASP A 261 17.29 -14.51 -2.03
CA ASP A 261 17.48 -15.43 -0.90
C ASP A 261 16.19 -16.19 -0.52
N SER A 262 15.01 -15.58 -0.73
CA SER A 262 13.72 -16.23 -0.48
C SER A 262 13.39 -17.31 -1.52
N SER A 263 13.84 -17.15 -2.76
CA SER A 263 13.63 -18.13 -3.83
C SER A 263 14.61 -19.30 -3.80
N ALA A 264 15.77 -19.12 -3.16
CA ALA A 264 16.80 -20.18 -3.01
C ALA A 264 16.45 -21.20 -1.91
N ASN A 265 15.60 -20.84 -0.95
CA ASN A 265 15.21 -21.71 0.18
C ASN A 265 13.98 -22.59 -0.09
N GLU A 266 13.37 -22.50 -1.27
CA GLU A 266 12.21 -23.30 -1.69
C GLU A 266 12.59 -24.41 -2.70
N SER A 267 13.79 -24.98 -2.64
CA SER A 267 14.11 -26.19 -3.39
C SER A 267 13.52 -27.42 -2.66
N PRO A 268 12.59 -28.16 -3.26
CA PRO A 268 12.00 -29.33 -2.61
C PRO A 268 13.04 -30.46 -2.56
N THR A 269 13.29 -30.95 -1.37
CA THR A 269 13.81 -32.29 -1.13
C THR A 269 12.71 -33.30 -1.24
#